data_313a4ce4c8c54e8bfacb37bac6367eda
#
_entry.id   313a4ce4c8c54e8bfacb37bac6367eda
#
_cell.length_a   1.000
_cell.length_b   1.000
_cell.length_c   1.000
_cell.angle_alpha   90.00
_cell.angle_beta   90.00
_cell.angle_gamma   90.00
#
_symmetry.space_group_name_H-M   'P 1'
#
loop_
_entity.id
_entity.type
_entity.pdbx_description
1 polymer ?
#
loop_
_entity_poly.entity_id
_entity_poly.type
_entity_poly.pdbx_seq_one_letter_code
_entity_poly.pdbx_strand_id
1 'polypeptide(L)'
;MTKNMTTGSPFKLIMSFALPLLLGNLLQQTYNLIDAAIVGRFLGSDALASVGASSSVQFLVLGFCMGTACGFGVPIARHFGAGDIKKLKQYFYNSIVITAVTAFVLTTVCAVLCSEILKLLSTPSNIFDDAYKYLLVIFLGIPFTLLYNLLSSVLRSVGDSKTPFVFLAISTVLNIALDLVCVIVFRWGCMGAAIATVVAQAISGILCAIFIMKKVSVLKLAKEDRVMSKPAVLNLIIMGFPMGLQYSITAIGSMVMQSANNKLGSIYVSGFTAAARIKQFTMCPYDAFATGASVFASQNLGAGNLKRIKKGIRIGVGVGMTYGVIAGIVLIFFGRELSLIFVNKSDAAVLTASAKYLFYAGFFYWTLGILNTCRMCTQGLGYSGLAIFSGVTEMIARISVSMIFVPKFGYLAICFTDQAAWIAACLYIVPVCIYCVNRAGRHIAGDHGLPVENK
;
A
#
# COMPACT_ATOMS: atom_id res chain seq x y z
N MET A 1 11.59 -18.29 5.96
CA MET A 1 12.96 -18.69 5.61
C MET A 1 13.39 -17.89 4.40
N THR A 2 14.60 -17.36 4.41
CA THR A 2 15.12 -16.53 3.31
C THR A 2 15.12 -17.29 2.00
N LYS A 3 14.68 -16.62 0.91
CA LYS A 3 14.61 -17.24 -0.41
C LYS A 3 15.36 -16.38 -1.42
N ASN A 4 16.44 -16.93 -1.97
CA ASN A 4 17.18 -16.28 -3.04
C ASN A 4 16.39 -16.37 -4.34
N MET A 5 16.08 -15.22 -4.96
CA MET A 5 15.35 -15.16 -6.22
C MET A 5 16.26 -15.03 -7.45
N THR A 6 17.59 -15.10 -7.27
CA THR A 6 18.53 -14.98 -8.38
C THR A 6 18.70 -16.28 -9.16
N THR A 7 18.23 -17.42 -8.61
CA THR A 7 18.30 -18.76 -9.23
C THR A 7 16.93 -19.41 -9.32
N GLY A 8 16.74 -20.35 -10.22
CA GLY A 8 15.47 -21.06 -10.41
C GLY A 8 14.48 -20.37 -11.37
N SER A 9 13.28 -20.93 -11.50
CA SER A 9 12.23 -20.43 -12.41
C SER A 9 11.65 -19.09 -11.94
N PRO A 10 11.74 -17.99 -12.71
CA PRO A 10 11.22 -16.70 -12.32
C PRO A 10 9.71 -16.72 -12.00
N PHE A 11 8.92 -17.43 -12.81
CA PHE A 11 7.47 -17.55 -12.58
C PHE A 11 7.16 -18.19 -11.23
N LYS A 12 7.77 -19.36 -10.94
CA LYS A 12 7.55 -20.06 -9.66
C LYS A 12 8.00 -19.22 -8.46
N LEU A 13 9.09 -18.47 -8.61
CA LEU A 13 9.62 -17.61 -7.54
C LEU A 13 8.68 -16.45 -7.25
N ILE A 14 8.24 -15.71 -8.28
CA ILE A 14 7.33 -14.57 -8.13
C ILE A 14 5.99 -15.04 -7.56
N MET A 15 5.39 -16.11 -8.11
CA MET A 15 4.08 -16.60 -7.66
C MET A 15 4.13 -17.15 -6.23
N SER A 16 5.15 -17.94 -5.88
CA SER A 16 5.29 -18.48 -4.50
C SER A 16 5.55 -17.40 -3.45
N PHE A 17 6.10 -16.25 -3.87
CA PHE A 17 6.29 -15.08 -3.03
C PHE A 17 5.02 -14.23 -2.94
N ALA A 18 4.32 -14.05 -4.06
CA ALA A 18 3.10 -13.23 -4.13
C ALA A 18 1.91 -13.85 -3.38
N LEU A 19 1.79 -15.19 -3.36
CA LEU A 19 0.64 -15.85 -2.75
C LEU A 19 0.46 -15.52 -1.25
N PRO A 20 1.47 -15.61 -0.37
CA PRO A 20 1.31 -15.17 1.02
C PRO A 20 1.01 -13.68 1.16
N LEU A 21 1.55 -12.83 0.28
CA LEU A 21 1.22 -11.40 0.27
C LEU A 21 -0.24 -11.15 -0.11
N LEU A 22 -0.73 -11.85 -1.12
CA LEU A 22 -2.14 -11.78 -1.52
C LEU A 22 -3.05 -12.16 -0.36
N LEU A 23 -2.79 -13.28 0.30
CA LEU A 23 -3.55 -13.71 1.47
C LEU A 23 -3.49 -12.69 2.60
N GLY A 24 -2.32 -12.07 2.83
CA GLY A 24 -2.15 -10.99 3.81
C GLY A 24 -2.97 -9.75 3.47
N ASN A 25 -2.92 -9.31 2.22
CA ASN A 25 -3.69 -8.15 1.76
C ASN A 25 -5.21 -8.40 1.87
N LEU A 26 -5.68 -9.58 1.45
CA LEU A 26 -7.09 -9.96 1.59
C LEU A 26 -7.53 -10.01 3.06
N LEU A 27 -6.70 -10.60 3.91
CA LEU A 27 -6.96 -10.65 5.35
C LEU A 27 -7.04 -9.24 5.96
N GLN A 28 -6.15 -8.33 5.53
CA GLN A 28 -6.16 -6.94 5.96
C GLN A 28 -7.43 -6.21 5.52
N GLN A 29 -7.91 -6.42 4.30
CA GLN A 29 -9.18 -5.83 3.87
C GLN A 29 -10.37 -6.41 4.65
N THR A 30 -10.33 -7.70 4.96
CA THR A 30 -11.38 -8.37 5.73
C THR A 30 -11.44 -7.83 7.16
N TYR A 31 -10.30 -7.68 7.84
CA TYR A 31 -10.32 -7.12 9.19
C TYR A 31 -10.80 -5.66 9.22
N ASN A 32 -10.43 -4.83 8.23
CA ASN A 32 -10.92 -3.45 8.13
C ASN A 32 -12.46 -3.39 8.04
N LEU A 33 -13.08 -4.37 7.33
CA LEU A 33 -14.54 -4.48 7.29
C LEU A 33 -15.13 -4.93 8.61
N ILE A 34 -14.50 -5.89 9.29
CA ILE A 34 -14.95 -6.40 10.60
C ILE A 34 -14.88 -5.30 11.64
N ASP A 35 -13.77 -4.54 11.69
CA ASP A 35 -13.59 -3.40 12.60
C ASP A 35 -14.69 -2.36 12.39
N ALA A 36 -14.93 -1.95 11.14
CA ALA A 36 -16.02 -1.02 10.82
C ALA A 36 -17.41 -1.58 11.21
N ALA A 37 -17.62 -2.88 11.05
CA ALA A 37 -18.88 -3.54 11.44
C ALA A 37 -19.06 -3.58 12.97
N ILE A 38 -17.99 -3.84 13.72
CA ILE A 38 -18.00 -3.80 15.20
C ILE A 38 -18.34 -2.39 15.68
N VAL A 39 -17.62 -1.37 15.18
CA VAL A 39 -17.89 0.03 15.54
C VAL A 39 -19.33 0.41 15.20
N GLY A 40 -19.79 0.14 13.97
CA GLY A 40 -21.15 0.51 13.55
C GLY A 40 -22.25 -0.21 14.32
N ARG A 41 -22.07 -1.50 14.65
CA ARG A 41 -23.08 -2.31 15.34
C ARG A 41 -23.19 -2.01 16.84
N PHE A 42 -22.06 -1.78 17.51
CA PHE A 42 -22.01 -1.65 18.96
C PHE A 42 -21.95 -0.21 19.45
N LEU A 43 -21.43 0.72 18.65
CA LEU A 43 -21.31 2.15 19.00
C LEU A 43 -22.28 3.05 18.24
N GLY A 44 -22.89 2.54 17.17
CA GLY A 44 -23.88 3.28 16.38
C GLY A 44 -23.31 4.07 15.20
N SER A 45 -24.21 4.81 14.52
CA SER A 45 -23.91 5.54 13.27
C SER A 45 -22.92 6.69 13.45
N ASP A 46 -23.00 7.41 14.57
CA ASP A 46 -22.13 8.57 14.81
C ASP A 46 -20.69 8.15 15.05
N ALA A 47 -20.48 7.03 15.78
CA ALA A 47 -19.18 6.44 15.96
C ALA A 47 -18.56 5.95 14.63
N LEU A 48 -19.37 5.31 13.79
CA LEU A 48 -18.93 4.90 12.46
C LEU A 48 -18.60 6.11 11.57
N ALA A 49 -19.38 7.19 11.67
CA ALA A 49 -19.10 8.44 10.98
C ALA A 49 -17.81 9.10 11.47
N SER A 50 -17.51 9.05 12.77
CA SER A 50 -16.25 9.55 13.37
C SER A 50 -15.02 8.82 12.79
N VAL A 51 -15.06 7.49 12.74
CA VAL A 51 -14.01 6.66 12.14
C VAL A 51 -13.91 6.93 10.63
N GLY A 52 -15.05 7.05 9.95
CA GLY A 52 -15.12 7.37 8.52
C GLY A 52 -14.51 8.73 8.17
N ALA A 53 -14.79 9.77 8.96
CA ALA A 53 -14.23 11.11 8.78
C ALA A 53 -12.70 11.12 8.90
N SER A 54 -12.15 10.25 9.75
CA SER A 54 -10.70 10.09 9.98
C SER A 54 -9.99 9.28 8.89
N SER A 55 -10.72 8.47 8.11
CA SER A 55 -10.14 7.46 7.21
C SER A 55 -9.26 8.04 6.10
N SER A 56 -9.61 9.21 5.56
CA SER A 56 -8.84 9.86 4.50
C SER A 56 -7.45 10.29 4.98
N VAL A 57 -7.38 10.85 6.19
CA VAL A 57 -6.10 11.27 6.79
C VAL A 57 -5.27 10.04 7.19
N GLN A 58 -5.93 9.02 7.73
CA GLN A 58 -5.23 7.75 8.00
C GLN A 58 -4.60 7.19 6.73
N PHE A 59 -5.35 7.12 5.63
CA PHE A 59 -4.84 6.60 4.36
C PHE A 59 -3.64 7.41 3.86
N LEU A 60 -3.67 8.74 4.02
CA LEU A 60 -2.58 9.63 3.65
C LEU A 60 -1.34 9.38 4.50
N VAL A 61 -1.47 9.35 5.84
CA VAL A 61 -0.34 9.22 6.77
C VAL A 61 0.19 7.78 6.83
N LEU A 62 -0.69 6.79 6.98
CA LEU A 62 -0.29 5.39 7.06
C LEU A 62 0.18 4.87 5.71
N GLY A 63 -0.37 5.38 4.60
CA GLY A 63 0.11 5.10 3.25
C GLY A 63 1.55 5.61 3.05
N PHE A 64 1.87 6.81 3.56
CA PHE A 64 3.24 7.33 3.58
C PHE A 64 4.17 6.40 4.37
N CYS A 65 3.75 5.96 5.56
CA CYS A 65 4.53 5.04 6.39
C CYS A 65 4.80 3.71 5.67
N MET A 66 3.77 3.13 5.05
CA MET A 66 3.87 1.87 4.30
C MET A 66 4.80 2.01 3.09
N GLY A 67 4.62 3.05 2.29
CA GLY A 67 5.44 3.30 1.11
C GLY A 67 6.91 3.55 1.45
N THR A 68 7.18 4.35 2.49
CA THR A 68 8.54 4.62 2.98
C THR A 68 9.22 3.34 3.44
N ALA A 69 8.55 2.51 4.22
CA ALA A 69 9.08 1.22 4.67
C ALA A 69 9.35 0.26 3.50
N CYS A 70 8.48 0.22 2.49
CA CYS A 70 8.70 -0.56 1.28
C CYS A 70 9.94 -0.08 0.52
N GLY A 71 10.15 1.24 0.43
CA GLY A 71 11.31 1.82 -0.23
C GLY A 71 12.62 1.51 0.48
N PHE A 72 12.62 1.45 1.81
CA PHE A 72 13.81 1.02 2.57
C PHE A 72 14.18 -0.45 2.32
N GLY A 73 13.22 -1.28 1.94
CA GLY A 73 13.48 -2.66 1.55
C GLY A 73 14.25 -2.82 0.23
N VAL A 74 14.19 -1.84 -0.69
CA VAL A 74 14.79 -1.95 -2.02
C VAL A 74 16.32 -2.12 -1.98
N PRO A 75 17.10 -1.24 -1.30
CA PRO A 75 18.55 -1.45 -1.18
C PRO A 75 18.90 -2.74 -0.46
N ILE A 76 18.13 -3.14 0.55
CA ILE A 76 18.33 -4.39 1.30
C ILE A 76 18.17 -5.59 0.37
N ALA A 77 17.11 -5.62 -0.46
CA ALA A 77 16.89 -6.67 -1.45
C ALA A 77 18.02 -6.74 -2.48
N ARG A 78 18.53 -5.58 -2.92
CA ARG A 78 19.66 -5.48 -3.86
C ARG A 78 20.92 -6.10 -3.26
N HIS A 79 21.33 -5.69 -2.05
CA HIS A 79 22.52 -6.24 -1.40
C HIS A 79 22.37 -7.71 -1.03
N PHE A 80 21.15 -8.17 -0.71
CA PHE A 80 20.85 -9.58 -0.54
C PHE A 80 21.10 -10.37 -1.83
N GLY A 81 20.61 -9.86 -2.96
CA GLY A 81 20.82 -10.45 -4.29
C GLY A 81 22.29 -10.45 -4.73
N ALA A 82 23.06 -9.44 -4.34
CA ALA A 82 24.51 -9.34 -4.57
C ALA A 82 25.34 -10.26 -3.68
N GLY A 83 24.76 -10.84 -2.61
CA GLY A 83 25.51 -11.60 -1.59
C GLY A 83 26.36 -10.71 -0.65
N ASP A 84 26.21 -9.39 -0.74
CA ASP A 84 26.93 -8.43 0.12
C ASP A 84 26.22 -8.25 1.47
N ILE A 85 26.46 -9.22 2.36
CA ILE A 85 25.83 -9.26 3.68
C ILE A 85 26.26 -8.10 4.56
N LYS A 86 27.49 -7.59 4.40
CA LYS A 86 28.00 -6.46 5.19
C LYS A 86 27.20 -5.19 4.88
N LYS A 87 27.07 -4.84 3.61
CA LYS A 87 26.24 -3.70 3.19
C LYS A 87 24.76 -3.91 3.50
N LEU A 88 24.22 -5.11 3.31
CA LEU A 88 22.85 -5.45 3.68
C LEU A 88 22.56 -5.08 5.15
N LYS A 89 23.42 -5.52 6.08
CA LYS A 89 23.27 -5.22 7.51
C LYS A 89 23.44 -3.73 7.82
N GLN A 90 24.36 -3.05 7.14
CA GLN A 90 24.54 -1.61 7.25
C GLN A 90 23.26 -0.86 6.82
N TYR A 91 22.66 -1.21 5.67
CA TYR A 91 21.40 -0.63 5.22
C TYR A 91 20.24 -0.96 6.16
N PHE A 92 20.20 -2.17 6.69
CA PHE A 92 19.19 -2.56 7.67
C PHE A 92 19.29 -1.73 8.94
N TYR A 93 20.48 -1.59 9.53
CA TYR A 93 20.67 -0.75 10.72
C TYR A 93 20.27 0.72 10.46
N ASN A 94 20.75 1.30 9.35
CA ASN A 94 20.42 2.68 9.01
C ASN A 94 18.91 2.86 8.76
N SER A 95 18.23 1.86 8.18
CA SER A 95 16.77 1.91 8.00
C SER A 95 16.01 1.92 9.32
N ILE A 96 16.48 1.18 10.35
CA ILE A 96 15.90 1.23 11.70
C ILE A 96 16.01 2.64 12.28
N VAL A 97 17.20 3.26 12.19
CA VAL A 97 17.43 4.60 12.73
C VAL A 97 16.56 5.65 12.04
N ILE A 98 16.54 5.65 10.70
CA ILE A 98 15.71 6.59 9.93
C ILE A 98 14.22 6.38 10.24
N THR A 99 13.79 5.13 10.35
CA THR A 99 12.39 4.81 10.70
C THR A 99 12.04 5.33 12.09
N ALA A 100 12.92 5.20 13.08
CA ALA A 100 12.70 5.73 14.42
C ALA A 100 12.60 7.27 14.42
N VAL A 101 13.47 7.97 13.68
CA VAL A 101 13.39 9.41 13.51
C VAL A 101 12.11 9.83 12.79
N THR A 102 11.77 9.14 11.69
CA THR A 102 10.54 9.41 10.95
C THR A 102 9.30 9.17 11.80
N ALA A 103 9.28 8.10 12.60
CA ALA A 103 8.21 7.79 13.53
C ALA A 103 8.03 8.90 14.56
N PHE A 104 9.12 9.36 15.17
CA PHE A 104 9.09 10.43 16.15
C PHE A 104 8.54 11.73 15.55
N VAL A 105 9.08 12.15 14.40
CA VAL A 105 8.66 13.38 13.72
C VAL A 105 7.18 13.30 13.30
N LEU A 106 6.78 12.22 12.63
CA LEU A 106 5.39 12.07 12.16
C LEU A 106 4.41 12.00 13.33
N THR A 107 4.72 11.22 14.38
CA THR A 107 3.86 11.14 15.57
C THR A 107 3.68 12.49 16.21
N THR A 108 4.78 13.25 16.40
CA THR A 108 4.71 14.57 17.02
C THR A 108 3.90 15.55 16.18
N VAL A 109 4.20 15.63 14.88
CA VAL A 109 3.51 16.55 13.97
C VAL A 109 2.02 16.21 13.87
N CYS A 110 1.70 14.93 13.64
CA CYS A 110 0.31 14.50 13.50
C CYS A 110 -0.48 14.64 14.81
N ALA A 111 0.12 14.34 15.97
CA ALA A 111 -0.55 14.48 17.25
C ALA A 111 -0.83 15.95 17.60
N VAL A 112 0.15 16.84 17.39
CA VAL A 112 -0.01 18.29 17.65
C VAL A 112 -1.04 18.90 16.70
N LEU A 113 -1.03 18.51 15.43
CA LEU A 113 -1.94 19.07 14.42
C LEU A 113 -3.28 18.31 14.32
N CYS A 114 -3.54 17.30 15.13
CA CYS A 114 -4.70 16.43 15.02
C CYS A 114 -6.03 17.22 15.01
N SER A 115 -6.19 18.16 15.92
CA SER A 115 -7.39 19.04 16.00
C SER A 115 -7.53 19.92 14.76
N GLU A 116 -6.43 20.54 14.30
CA GLU A 116 -6.45 21.41 13.14
C GLU A 116 -6.73 20.64 11.83
N ILE A 117 -6.22 19.43 11.72
CA ILE A 117 -6.51 18.53 10.59
C ILE A 117 -8.01 18.23 10.53
N LEU A 118 -8.65 17.89 11.65
CA LEU A 118 -10.09 17.60 11.70
C LEU A 118 -10.94 18.84 11.40
N LYS A 119 -10.52 20.02 11.85
CA LYS A 119 -11.16 21.29 11.49
C LYS A 119 -11.05 21.58 10.00
N LEU A 120 -9.87 21.38 9.42
CA LEU A 120 -9.64 21.55 7.98
C LEU A 120 -10.53 20.63 7.14
N LEU A 121 -10.81 19.42 7.64
CA LEU A 121 -11.74 18.46 7.02
C LEU A 121 -13.22 18.82 7.25
N SER A 122 -13.52 19.93 7.96
CA SER A 122 -14.88 20.35 8.30
C SER A 122 -15.66 19.23 9.01
N THR A 123 -15.00 18.51 9.93
CA THR A 123 -15.62 17.44 10.71
C THR A 123 -16.77 18.02 11.56
N PRO A 124 -18.01 17.46 11.48
CA PRO A 124 -19.14 17.95 12.24
C PRO A 124 -18.90 17.92 13.76
N SER A 125 -19.43 18.92 14.47
CA SER A 125 -19.20 19.09 15.92
C SER A 125 -19.72 17.93 16.77
N ASN A 126 -20.79 17.27 16.34
CA ASN A 126 -21.39 16.13 17.04
C ASN A 126 -20.50 14.87 17.05
N ILE A 127 -19.60 14.73 16.08
CA ILE A 127 -18.68 13.57 15.96
C ILE A 127 -17.21 13.97 16.17
N PHE A 128 -16.91 15.24 16.40
CA PHE A 128 -15.55 15.77 16.45
C PHE A 128 -14.71 15.14 17.58
N ASP A 129 -15.28 15.04 18.78
CA ASP A 129 -14.56 14.54 19.95
C ASP A 129 -14.17 13.07 19.80
N ASP A 130 -15.08 12.24 19.30
CA ASP A 130 -14.81 10.82 19.04
C ASP A 130 -13.81 10.64 17.89
N ALA A 131 -13.93 11.43 16.82
CA ALA A 131 -12.97 11.43 15.72
C ALA A 131 -11.58 11.86 16.19
N TYR A 132 -11.50 12.87 17.05
CA TYR A 132 -10.24 13.36 17.62
C TYR A 132 -9.56 12.27 18.49
N LYS A 133 -10.30 11.67 19.42
CA LYS A 133 -9.77 10.62 20.30
C LYS A 133 -9.28 9.41 19.49
N TYR A 134 -10.08 8.99 18.52
CA TYR A 134 -9.73 7.88 17.63
C TYR A 134 -8.47 8.19 16.82
N LEU A 135 -8.43 9.32 16.13
CA LEU A 135 -7.33 9.70 15.26
C LEU A 135 -6.04 9.95 16.04
N LEU A 136 -6.13 10.57 17.22
CA LEU A 136 -4.98 10.80 18.09
C LEU A 136 -4.32 9.50 18.51
N VAL A 137 -5.11 8.49 18.90
CA VAL A 137 -4.58 7.16 19.25
C VAL A 137 -3.88 6.51 18.06
N ILE A 138 -4.48 6.58 16.86
CA ILE A 138 -3.85 6.09 15.63
C ILE A 138 -2.51 6.79 15.36
N PHE A 139 -2.44 8.10 15.55
CA PHE A 139 -1.21 8.88 15.37
C PHE A 139 -0.13 8.52 16.40
N LEU A 140 -0.52 8.33 17.66
CA LEU A 140 0.38 7.82 18.70
C LEU A 140 0.87 6.38 18.41
N GLY A 141 0.10 5.63 17.62
CA GLY A 141 0.44 4.29 17.13
C GLY A 141 1.39 4.26 15.94
N ILE A 142 1.71 5.39 15.28
CA ILE A 142 2.60 5.46 14.11
C ILE A 142 3.94 4.71 14.33
N PRO A 143 4.61 4.81 15.48
CA PRO A 143 5.87 4.09 15.70
C PRO A 143 5.72 2.57 15.56
N PHE A 144 4.64 1.99 16.03
CA PHE A 144 4.39 0.56 15.93
C PHE A 144 4.02 0.15 14.50
N THR A 145 3.23 0.97 13.83
CA THR A 145 2.90 0.78 12.40
C THR A 145 4.15 0.81 11.53
N LEU A 146 5.04 1.79 11.74
CA LEU A 146 6.31 1.89 11.02
C LEU A 146 7.24 0.71 11.36
N LEU A 147 7.30 0.30 12.62
CA LEU A 147 8.09 -0.88 13.04
C LEU A 147 7.65 -2.13 12.30
N TYR A 148 6.35 -2.44 12.31
CA TYR A 148 5.82 -3.60 11.59
C TYR A 148 6.08 -3.51 10.09
N ASN A 149 5.78 -2.36 9.46
CA ASN A 149 5.96 -2.18 8.03
C ASN A 149 7.43 -2.30 7.61
N LEU A 150 8.36 -1.71 8.36
CA LEU A 150 9.79 -1.84 8.10
C LEU A 150 10.24 -3.29 8.18
N LEU A 151 9.98 -3.96 9.31
CA LEU A 151 10.46 -5.33 9.53
C LEU A 151 9.81 -6.32 8.56
N SER A 152 8.55 -6.14 8.23
CA SER A 152 7.84 -6.88 7.20
C SER A 152 8.47 -6.65 5.80
N SER A 153 8.83 -5.40 5.47
CA SER A 153 9.52 -5.07 4.21
C SER A 153 10.92 -5.68 4.14
N VAL A 154 11.66 -5.65 5.24
CA VAL A 154 12.99 -6.27 5.34
C VAL A 154 12.92 -7.78 5.18
N LEU A 155 11.97 -8.46 5.80
CA LEU A 155 11.74 -9.89 5.60
C LEU A 155 11.41 -10.21 4.13
N ARG A 156 10.54 -9.42 3.52
CA ARG A 156 10.23 -9.53 2.09
C ARG A 156 11.47 -9.31 1.22
N SER A 157 12.33 -8.39 1.58
CA SER A 157 13.56 -8.09 0.83
C SER A 157 14.53 -9.28 0.75
N VAL A 158 14.57 -10.12 1.78
CA VAL A 158 15.34 -11.37 1.80
C VAL A 158 14.53 -12.58 1.30
N GLY A 159 13.38 -12.34 0.67
CA GLY A 159 12.54 -13.34 0.02
C GLY A 159 11.57 -14.09 0.93
N ASP A 160 11.38 -13.64 2.18
CA ASP A 160 10.41 -14.23 3.10
C ASP A 160 9.11 -13.42 3.15
N SER A 161 8.11 -13.84 2.38
CA SER A 161 6.76 -13.27 2.42
C SER A 161 5.80 -14.02 3.36
N LYS A 162 6.17 -15.24 3.79
CA LYS A 162 5.32 -16.08 4.63
C LYS A 162 5.29 -15.60 6.07
N THR A 163 6.45 -15.27 6.63
CA THR A 163 6.56 -14.85 8.03
C THR A 163 5.76 -13.58 8.33
N PRO A 164 5.86 -12.48 7.53
CA PRO A 164 5.01 -11.32 7.73
C PRO A 164 3.52 -11.63 7.64
N PHE A 165 3.12 -12.50 6.72
CA PHE A 165 1.73 -12.95 6.59
C PHE A 165 1.23 -13.67 7.86
N VAL A 166 2.01 -14.61 8.40
CA VAL A 166 1.62 -15.35 9.60
C VAL A 166 1.46 -14.40 10.80
N PHE A 167 2.36 -13.44 10.98
CA PHE A 167 2.25 -12.48 12.08
C PHE A 167 1.09 -11.50 11.87
N LEU A 168 0.81 -11.13 10.63
CA LEU A 168 -0.40 -10.35 10.31
C LEU A 168 -1.68 -11.14 10.62
N ALA A 169 -1.72 -12.43 10.31
CA ALA A 169 -2.87 -13.28 10.62
C ALA A 169 -3.12 -13.40 12.14
N ILE A 170 -2.05 -13.61 12.92
CA ILE A 170 -2.14 -13.62 14.40
C ILE A 170 -2.64 -12.27 14.90
N SER A 171 -2.08 -11.18 14.40
CA SER A 171 -2.45 -9.82 14.77
C SER A 171 -3.90 -9.49 14.41
N THR A 172 -4.39 -9.97 13.26
CA THR A 172 -5.79 -9.77 12.85
C THR A 172 -6.76 -10.45 13.82
N VAL A 173 -6.50 -11.70 14.18
CA VAL A 173 -7.34 -12.41 15.17
C VAL A 173 -7.31 -11.70 16.52
N LEU A 174 -6.13 -11.26 16.94
CA LEU A 174 -5.96 -10.52 18.19
C LEU A 174 -6.65 -9.15 18.14
N ASN A 175 -6.56 -8.43 17.02
CA ASN A 175 -7.24 -7.15 16.83
C ASN A 175 -8.77 -7.31 17.00
N ILE A 176 -9.38 -8.27 16.30
CA ILE A 176 -10.82 -8.54 16.42
C ILE A 176 -11.21 -8.85 17.88
N ALA A 177 -10.42 -9.69 18.57
CA ALA A 177 -10.67 -10.01 19.96
C ALA A 177 -10.56 -8.76 20.88
N LEU A 178 -9.53 -7.95 20.66
CA LEU A 178 -9.33 -6.71 21.42
C LEU A 178 -10.39 -5.65 21.10
N ASP A 179 -10.86 -5.54 19.86
CA ASP A 179 -11.97 -4.66 19.50
C ASP A 179 -13.23 -5.00 20.31
N LEU A 180 -13.59 -6.28 20.35
CA LEU A 180 -14.74 -6.75 21.14
C LEU A 180 -14.56 -6.44 22.63
N VAL A 181 -13.37 -6.68 23.18
CA VAL A 181 -13.09 -6.40 24.59
C VAL A 181 -13.09 -4.90 24.87
N CYS A 182 -12.40 -4.09 24.09
CA CYS A 182 -12.29 -2.65 24.32
C CYS A 182 -13.63 -1.91 24.09
N VAL A 183 -14.39 -2.34 23.07
CA VAL A 183 -15.66 -1.71 22.73
C VAL A 183 -16.81 -2.17 23.62
N ILE A 184 -16.95 -3.50 23.83
CA ILE A 184 -18.11 -4.08 24.53
C ILE A 184 -17.88 -4.16 26.05
N VAL A 185 -16.71 -4.69 26.48
CA VAL A 185 -16.46 -4.92 27.91
C VAL A 185 -16.01 -3.64 28.59
N PHE A 186 -14.97 -2.98 28.04
CA PHE A 186 -14.43 -1.76 28.65
C PHE A 186 -15.23 -0.49 28.26
N ARG A 187 -16.04 -0.55 27.22
CA ARG A 187 -16.86 0.57 26.73
C ARG A 187 -16.07 1.85 26.44
N TRP A 188 -14.88 1.68 25.85
CA TRP A 188 -13.99 2.79 25.50
C TRP A 188 -14.38 3.51 24.18
N GLY A 189 -15.52 3.18 23.60
CA GLY A 189 -16.03 3.79 22.39
C GLY A 189 -15.07 3.65 21.20
N CYS A 190 -15.03 4.64 20.33
CA CYS A 190 -14.15 4.67 19.14
C CYS A 190 -12.67 4.60 19.50
N MET A 191 -12.27 5.19 20.63
CA MET A 191 -10.90 5.14 21.14
C MET A 191 -10.47 3.68 21.41
N GLY A 192 -11.38 2.83 21.86
CA GLY A 192 -11.13 1.40 22.11
C GLY A 192 -10.73 0.65 20.85
N ALA A 193 -11.41 0.88 19.72
CA ALA A 193 -11.07 0.29 18.44
C ALA A 193 -9.68 0.77 17.94
N ALA A 194 -9.38 2.06 18.10
CA ALA A 194 -8.05 2.57 17.78
C ALA A 194 -6.94 1.92 18.61
N ILE A 195 -7.15 1.76 19.93
CA ILE A 195 -6.20 1.10 20.83
C ILE A 195 -5.99 -0.36 20.41
N ALA A 196 -7.06 -1.09 20.12
CA ALA A 196 -6.98 -2.48 19.66
C ALA A 196 -6.13 -2.60 18.39
N THR A 197 -6.33 -1.71 17.42
CA THR A 197 -5.55 -1.66 16.18
C THR A 197 -4.06 -1.39 16.46
N VAL A 198 -3.74 -0.40 17.30
CA VAL A 198 -2.36 -0.05 17.64
C VAL A 198 -1.66 -1.18 18.40
N VAL A 199 -2.33 -1.80 19.37
CA VAL A 199 -1.78 -2.94 20.13
C VAL A 199 -1.52 -4.13 19.21
N ALA A 200 -2.45 -4.45 18.31
CA ALA A 200 -2.28 -5.51 17.33
C ALA A 200 -1.07 -5.26 16.39
N GLN A 201 -0.89 -4.02 15.92
CA GLN A 201 0.27 -3.63 15.12
C GLN A 201 1.59 -3.73 15.93
N ALA A 202 1.57 -3.30 17.18
CA ALA A 202 2.73 -3.40 18.07
C ALA A 202 3.17 -4.86 18.27
N ILE A 203 2.23 -5.75 18.54
CA ILE A 203 2.50 -7.18 18.70
C ILE A 203 3.08 -7.78 17.41
N SER A 204 2.50 -7.47 16.25
CA SER A 204 3.05 -7.90 14.96
C SER A 204 4.48 -7.42 14.75
N GLY A 205 4.76 -6.15 15.03
CA GLY A 205 6.10 -5.58 14.92
C GLY A 205 7.10 -6.27 15.85
N ILE A 206 6.72 -6.50 17.11
CA ILE A 206 7.55 -7.20 18.11
C ILE A 206 7.81 -8.65 17.68
N LEU A 207 6.79 -9.37 17.21
CA LEU A 207 6.95 -10.74 16.72
C LEU A 207 7.89 -10.80 15.51
N CYS A 208 7.79 -9.86 14.56
CA CYS A 208 8.73 -9.74 13.46
C CYS A 208 10.17 -9.49 13.96
N ALA A 209 10.36 -8.59 14.93
CA ALA A 209 11.67 -8.29 15.50
C ALA A 209 12.29 -9.51 16.18
N ILE A 210 11.53 -10.20 17.04
CA ILE A 210 11.98 -11.43 17.73
C ILE A 210 12.35 -12.51 16.70
N PHE A 211 11.53 -12.69 15.66
CA PHE A 211 11.80 -13.68 14.63
C PHE A 211 13.08 -13.36 13.86
N ILE A 212 13.29 -12.11 13.46
CA ILE A 212 14.51 -11.67 12.78
C ILE A 212 15.73 -11.96 13.65
N MET A 213 15.68 -11.55 14.92
CA MET A 213 16.81 -11.75 15.85
C MET A 213 17.13 -13.23 16.09
N LYS A 214 16.12 -14.09 16.14
CA LYS A 214 16.31 -15.52 16.48
C LYS A 214 16.56 -16.41 15.27
N LYS A 215 15.87 -16.16 14.14
CA LYS A 215 15.78 -17.11 13.02
C LYS A 215 16.44 -16.66 11.73
N VAL A 216 16.70 -15.35 11.53
CA VAL A 216 17.22 -14.83 10.26
C VAL A 216 18.66 -14.36 10.45
N SER A 217 19.61 -15.29 10.30
CA SER A 217 21.05 -15.05 10.53
C SER A 217 21.61 -13.89 9.69
N VAL A 218 21.14 -13.75 8.47
CA VAL A 218 21.57 -12.70 7.51
C VAL A 218 21.23 -11.28 8.03
N LEU A 219 20.18 -11.15 8.85
CA LEU A 219 19.71 -9.88 9.41
C LEU A 219 20.16 -9.66 10.86
N LYS A 220 20.88 -10.60 11.48
CA LYS A 220 21.42 -10.39 12.82
C LYS A 220 22.50 -9.33 12.82
N LEU A 221 22.25 -8.25 13.59
CA LEU A 221 23.17 -7.13 13.74
C LEU A 221 24.13 -7.37 14.90
N ALA A 222 25.41 -7.50 14.60
CA ALA A 222 26.48 -7.46 15.60
C ALA A 222 26.76 -5.98 16.00
N LYS A 223 27.56 -5.75 17.05
CA LYS A 223 27.94 -4.38 17.45
C LYS A 223 28.67 -3.63 16.34
N GLU A 224 29.45 -4.34 15.56
CA GLU A 224 30.26 -3.82 14.44
C GLU A 224 29.40 -3.42 13.24
N ASP A 225 28.20 -4.01 13.09
CA ASP A 225 27.25 -3.69 12.01
C ASP A 225 26.48 -2.37 12.28
N ARG A 226 26.52 -1.84 13.50
CA ARG A 226 25.76 -0.67 13.96
C ARG A 226 26.46 0.63 13.63
N VAL A 227 26.81 0.83 12.37
CA VAL A 227 27.52 2.01 11.90
C VAL A 227 26.59 2.87 11.04
N MET A 228 26.46 4.15 11.44
CA MET A 228 25.77 5.13 10.61
C MET A 228 26.62 5.45 9.38
N SER A 229 26.00 5.35 8.20
CA SER A 229 26.63 5.64 6.92
C SER A 229 25.85 6.70 6.19
N LYS A 230 26.45 7.86 6.01
CA LYS A 230 25.82 8.99 5.30
C LYS A 230 25.34 8.61 3.89
N PRO A 231 26.11 7.88 3.05
CA PRO A 231 25.62 7.39 1.76
C PRO A 231 24.42 6.44 1.88
N ALA A 232 24.44 5.52 2.87
CA ALA A 232 23.33 4.60 3.08
C ALA A 232 22.05 5.33 3.52
N VAL A 233 22.18 6.30 4.45
CA VAL A 233 21.07 7.15 4.89
C VAL A 233 20.48 7.92 3.72
N LEU A 234 21.32 8.60 2.92
CA LEU A 234 20.84 9.37 1.78
C LEU A 234 20.13 8.48 0.74
N ASN A 235 20.69 7.32 0.45
CA ASN A 235 20.09 6.36 -0.49
C ASN A 235 18.73 5.85 0.02
N LEU A 236 18.60 5.54 1.31
CA LEU A 236 17.33 5.13 1.92
C LEU A 236 16.28 6.23 1.82
N ILE A 237 16.65 7.49 2.09
CA ILE A 237 15.75 8.65 1.97
C ILE A 237 15.27 8.82 0.52
N ILE A 238 16.20 8.77 -0.44
CA ILE A 238 15.89 8.90 -1.88
C ILE A 238 15.00 7.75 -2.37
N MET A 239 15.09 6.56 -1.79
CA MET A 239 14.23 5.43 -2.15
C MET A 239 12.89 5.45 -1.41
N GLY A 240 12.91 5.66 -0.10
CA GLY A 240 11.75 5.50 0.76
C GLY A 240 10.76 6.66 0.66
N PHE A 241 11.23 7.90 0.77
CA PHE A 241 10.32 9.05 0.85
C PHE A 241 9.51 9.26 -0.43
N PRO A 242 10.08 9.16 -1.64
CA PRO A 242 9.27 9.23 -2.86
C PRO A 242 8.22 8.12 -2.95
N MET A 243 8.52 6.90 -2.46
CA MET A 243 7.52 5.83 -2.41
C MET A 243 6.40 6.15 -1.42
N GLY A 244 6.72 6.70 -0.25
CA GLY A 244 5.73 7.18 0.71
C GLY A 244 4.85 8.29 0.14
N LEU A 245 5.47 9.32 -0.44
CA LEU A 245 4.77 10.45 -1.05
C LEU A 245 3.86 10.01 -2.21
N GLN A 246 4.23 8.99 -2.96
CA GLN A 246 3.39 8.48 -4.05
C GLN A 246 2.03 7.98 -3.53
N TYR A 247 1.99 7.24 -2.40
CA TYR A 247 0.73 6.83 -1.78
C TYR A 247 -0.11 8.02 -1.36
N SER A 248 0.51 9.03 -0.73
CA SER A 248 -0.17 10.26 -0.31
C SER A 248 -0.72 11.06 -1.51
N ILE A 249 0.05 11.19 -2.58
CA ILE A 249 -0.38 11.90 -3.81
C ILE A 249 -1.58 11.19 -4.45
N THR A 250 -1.55 9.86 -4.52
CA THR A 250 -2.67 9.07 -5.06
C THR A 250 -3.93 9.24 -4.19
N ALA A 251 -3.75 9.34 -2.86
CA ALA A 251 -4.84 9.61 -1.93
C ALA A 251 -5.52 10.96 -2.20
N ILE A 252 -4.74 12.02 -2.43
CA ILE A 252 -5.27 13.36 -2.74
C ILE A 252 -6.16 13.32 -3.99
N GLY A 253 -5.71 12.65 -5.06
CA GLY A 253 -6.51 12.48 -6.27
C GLY A 253 -7.85 11.78 -6.01
N SER A 254 -7.85 10.75 -5.17
CA SER A 254 -9.06 10.02 -4.77
C SER A 254 -10.00 10.87 -3.92
N MET A 255 -9.47 11.73 -3.04
CA MET A 255 -10.27 12.66 -2.23
C MET A 255 -11.01 13.69 -3.09
N VAL A 256 -10.33 14.24 -4.12
CA VAL A 256 -10.99 15.19 -5.05
C VAL A 256 -12.10 14.50 -5.84
N MET A 257 -11.85 13.28 -6.35
CA MET A 257 -12.89 12.49 -7.01
C MET A 257 -14.08 12.20 -6.08
N GLN A 258 -13.83 11.82 -4.83
CA GLN A 258 -14.88 11.59 -3.84
C GLN A 258 -15.68 12.88 -3.56
N SER A 259 -15.00 14.01 -3.43
CA SER A 259 -15.65 15.33 -3.25
C SER A 259 -16.57 15.69 -4.43
N ALA A 260 -16.12 15.43 -5.66
CA ALA A 260 -16.93 15.64 -6.84
C ALA A 260 -18.15 14.70 -6.87
N ASN A 261 -17.97 13.43 -6.47
CA ASN A 261 -19.06 12.46 -6.39
C ASN A 261 -20.11 12.84 -5.32
N ASN A 262 -19.65 13.37 -4.18
CA ASN A 262 -20.56 13.80 -3.09
C ASN A 262 -21.56 14.87 -3.54
N LYS A 263 -21.20 15.72 -4.52
CA LYS A 263 -22.10 16.74 -5.07
C LYS A 263 -23.21 16.16 -5.95
N LEU A 264 -23.11 14.91 -6.38
CA LEU A 264 -24.12 14.26 -7.24
C LEU A 264 -25.29 13.66 -6.46
N GLY A 265 -25.20 13.60 -5.13
CA GLY A 265 -26.27 13.11 -4.25
C GLY A 265 -25.99 11.72 -3.65
N SER A 266 -26.76 11.40 -2.61
CA SER A 266 -26.54 10.24 -1.72
C SER A 266 -26.57 8.88 -2.44
N ILE A 267 -27.42 8.73 -3.45
CA ILE A 267 -27.52 7.48 -4.24
C ILE A 267 -26.16 7.15 -4.90
N TYR A 268 -25.54 8.15 -5.54
CA TYR A 268 -24.27 7.98 -6.21
C TYR A 268 -23.11 7.81 -5.22
N VAL A 269 -23.16 8.50 -4.08
CA VAL A 269 -22.18 8.33 -3.01
C VAL A 269 -22.21 6.90 -2.46
N SER A 270 -23.40 6.39 -2.15
CA SER A 270 -23.57 5.02 -1.64
C SER A 270 -23.17 3.98 -2.67
N GLY A 271 -23.59 4.15 -3.93
CA GLY A 271 -23.24 3.25 -5.02
C GLY A 271 -21.73 3.20 -5.29
N PHE A 272 -21.07 4.36 -5.34
CA PHE A 272 -19.63 4.45 -5.49
C PHE A 272 -18.88 3.82 -4.30
N THR A 273 -19.36 4.05 -3.07
CA THR A 273 -18.75 3.47 -1.86
C THR A 273 -18.80 1.97 -1.88
N ALA A 274 -19.93 1.37 -2.24
CA ALA A 274 -20.05 -0.09 -2.40
C ALA A 274 -19.09 -0.63 -3.47
N ALA A 275 -19.05 0.01 -4.65
CA ALA A 275 -18.12 -0.35 -5.71
C ALA A 275 -16.66 -0.20 -5.29
N ALA A 276 -16.30 0.85 -4.54
CA ALA A 276 -14.96 1.06 -4.02
C ALA A 276 -14.51 -0.04 -3.05
N ARG A 277 -15.43 -0.58 -2.22
CA ARG A 277 -15.13 -1.74 -1.36
C ARG A 277 -14.80 -2.98 -2.18
N ILE A 278 -15.58 -3.28 -3.21
CA ILE A 278 -15.31 -4.39 -4.14
C ILE A 278 -13.96 -4.19 -4.84
N LYS A 279 -13.69 -2.96 -5.29
CA LYS A 279 -12.42 -2.58 -5.92
C LYS A 279 -11.24 -2.84 -4.98
N GLN A 280 -11.31 -2.49 -3.70
CA GLN A 280 -10.22 -2.74 -2.74
C GLN A 280 -9.83 -4.21 -2.66
N PHE A 281 -10.81 -5.12 -2.62
CA PHE A 281 -10.55 -6.57 -2.64
C PHE A 281 -9.93 -7.03 -3.95
N THR A 282 -10.47 -6.59 -5.07
CA THR A 282 -9.99 -7.00 -6.41
C THR A 282 -8.65 -6.36 -6.77
N MET A 283 -8.18 -5.34 -6.06
CA MET A 283 -6.83 -4.77 -6.23
C MET A 283 -5.73 -5.54 -5.49
N CYS A 284 -6.05 -6.31 -4.45
CA CYS A 284 -5.06 -7.05 -3.67
C CYS A 284 -4.12 -7.95 -4.48
N PRO A 285 -4.57 -8.68 -5.52
CA PRO A 285 -3.69 -9.49 -6.35
C PRO A 285 -2.65 -8.66 -7.13
N TYR A 286 -3.03 -7.48 -7.63
CA TYR A 286 -2.09 -6.62 -8.35
C TYR A 286 -0.92 -6.19 -7.45
N ASP A 287 -1.22 -5.75 -6.22
CA ASP A 287 -0.20 -5.34 -5.26
C ASP A 287 0.73 -6.50 -4.90
N ALA A 288 0.18 -7.70 -4.74
CA ALA A 288 0.95 -8.89 -4.42
C ALA A 288 1.89 -9.30 -5.57
N PHE A 289 1.38 -9.36 -6.81
CA PHE A 289 2.19 -9.70 -7.99
C PHE A 289 3.25 -8.64 -8.30
N ALA A 290 2.88 -7.37 -8.24
CA ALA A 290 3.79 -6.26 -8.48
C ALA A 290 4.90 -6.21 -7.42
N THR A 291 4.59 -6.41 -6.14
CA THR A 291 5.60 -6.50 -5.07
C THR A 291 6.52 -7.68 -5.28
N GLY A 292 6.00 -8.85 -5.66
CA GLY A 292 6.81 -10.03 -5.98
C GLY A 292 7.77 -9.78 -7.14
N ALA A 293 7.29 -9.14 -8.21
CA ALA A 293 8.12 -8.77 -9.36
C ALA A 293 9.18 -7.71 -9.00
N SER A 294 8.84 -6.76 -8.12
CA SER A 294 9.76 -5.72 -7.63
C SER A 294 10.92 -6.29 -6.82
N VAL A 295 10.62 -7.16 -5.83
CA VAL A 295 11.66 -7.82 -5.02
C VAL A 295 12.53 -8.72 -5.90
N PHE A 296 11.92 -9.45 -6.84
CA PHE A 296 12.64 -10.25 -7.82
C PHE A 296 13.58 -9.38 -8.67
N ALA A 297 13.11 -8.23 -9.17
CA ALA A 297 13.93 -7.30 -9.94
C ALA A 297 15.09 -6.73 -9.11
N SER A 298 14.83 -6.31 -7.86
CA SER A 298 15.86 -5.78 -6.94
C SER A 298 16.96 -6.78 -6.66
N GLN A 299 16.62 -8.03 -6.31
CA GLN A 299 17.61 -9.08 -6.04
C GLN A 299 18.42 -9.41 -7.30
N ASN A 300 17.77 -9.52 -8.47
CA ASN A 300 18.46 -9.80 -9.73
C ASN A 300 19.30 -8.61 -10.23
N LEU A 301 18.94 -7.39 -9.87
CA LEU A 301 19.78 -6.21 -10.09
C LEU A 301 21.08 -6.32 -9.27
N GLY A 302 20.98 -6.70 -8.00
CA GLY A 302 22.13 -6.94 -7.15
C GLY A 302 23.05 -8.06 -7.69
N ALA A 303 22.47 -9.11 -8.27
CA ALA A 303 23.19 -10.20 -8.90
C ALA A 303 23.70 -9.88 -10.33
N GLY A 304 23.50 -8.69 -10.86
CA GLY A 304 23.93 -8.30 -12.20
C GLY A 304 23.20 -9.01 -13.36
N ASN A 305 22.01 -9.58 -13.13
CA ASN A 305 21.33 -10.42 -14.12
C ASN A 305 20.19 -9.71 -14.86
N LEU A 306 20.53 -8.89 -15.83
CA LEU A 306 19.57 -8.12 -16.64
C LEU A 306 18.55 -9.00 -17.38
N LYS A 307 18.96 -10.18 -17.88
CA LYS A 307 18.04 -11.08 -18.61
C LYS A 307 16.90 -11.54 -17.69
N ARG A 308 17.22 -11.84 -16.42
CA ARG A 308 16.21 -12.23 -15.42
C ARG A 308 15.31 -11.07 -15.03
N ILE A 309 15.85 -9.85 -14.87
CA ILE A 309 15.06 -8.64 -14.61
C ILE A 309 13.99 -8.46 -15.69
N LYS A 310 14.40 -8.44 -16.98
CA LYS A 310 13.45 -8.32 -18.10
C LYS A 310 12.40 -9.43 -18.11
N LYS A 311 12.81 -10.67 -17.83
CA LYS A 311 11.89 -11.82 -17.76
C LYS A 311 10.92 -11.70 -16.59
N GLY A 312 11.38 -11.26 -15.41
CA GLY A 312 10.53 -11.04 -14.23
C GLY A 312 9.47 -9.97 -14.45
N ILE A 313 9.84 -8.84 -15.05
CA ILE A 313 8.89 -7.76 -15.38
C ILE A 313 7.84 -8.25 -16.38
N ARG A 314 8.24 -8.97 -17.45
CA ARG A 314 7.28 -9.55 -18.42
C ARG A 314 6.31 -10.53 -17.76
N ILE A 315 6.80 -11.36 -16.84
CA ILE A 315 5.95 -12.30 -16.08
C ILE A 315 4.98 -11.53 -15.19
N GLY A 316 5.46 -10.53 -14.44
CA GLY A 316 4.60 -9.71 -13.58
C GLY A 316 3.52 -8.98 -14.36
N VAL A 317 3.87 -8.35 -15.49
CA VAL A 317 2.90 -7.71 -16.40
C VAL A 317 1.92 -8.73 -16.96
N GLY A 318 2.41 -9.87 -17.47
CA GLY A 318 1.56 -10.90 -18.05
C GLY A 318 0.56 -11.48 -17.05
N VAL A 319 1.01 -11.84 -15.84
CA VAL A 319 0.13 -12.33 -14.77
C VAL A 319 -0.87 -11.27 -14.34
N GLY A 320 -0.41 -10.03 -14.14
CA GLY A 320 -1.28 -8.90 -13.78
C GLY A 320 -2.34 -8.61 -14.84
N MET A 321 -1.97 -8.61 -16.13
CA MET A 321 -2.92 -8.42 -17.23
C MET A 321 -3.94 -9.58 -17.32
N THR A 322 -3.47 -10.82 -17.23
CA THR A 322 -4.37 -12.00 -17.27
C THR A 322 -5.37 -11.94 -16.13
N TYR A 323 -4.90 -11.67 -14.91
CA TYR A 323 -5.79 -11.45 -13.77
C TYR A 323 -6.76 -10.30 -14.04
N GLY A 324 -6.28 -9.19 -14.59
CA GLY A 324 -7.08 -8.00 -14.90
C GLY A 324 -8.20 -8.27 -15.91
N VAL A 325 -7.93 -9.07 -16.93
CA VAL A 325 -8.95 -9.48 -17.88
C VAL A 325 -10.01 -10.36 -17.18
N ILE A 326 -9.58 -11.34 -16.38
CA ILE A 326 -10.51 -12.23 -15.64
C ILE A 326 -11.35 -11.42 -14.64
N ALA A 327 -10.71 -10.59 -13.81
CA ALA A 327 -11.40 -9.75 -12.85
C ALA A 327 -12.33 -8.74 -13.55
N GLY A 328 -11.89 -8.15 -14.65
CA GLY A 328 -12.71 -7.25 -15.47
C GLY A 328 -13.98 -7.92 -15.99
N ILE A 329 -13.87 -9.14 -16.53
CA ILE A 329 -15.03 -9.94 -16.97
C ILE A 329 -15.97 -10.18 -15.78
N VAL A 330 -15.45 -10.57 -14.62
CA VAL A 330 -16.27 -10.77 -13.41
C VAL A 330 -16.99 -9.49 -13.02
N LEU A 331 -16.31 -8.33 -13.03
CA LEU A 331 -16.93 -7.06 -12.68
C LEU A 331 -18.00 -6.60 -13.69
N ILE A 332 -17.81 -6.88 -14.98
CA ILE A 332 -18.77 -6.53 -16.03
C ILE A 332 -20.06 -7.36 -15.89
N PHE A 333 -19.92 -8.67 -15.71
CA PHE A 333 -21.08 -9.57 -15.70
C PHE A 333 -21.72 -9.73 -14.32
N PHE A 334 -20.94 -9.71 -13.25
CA PHE A 334 -21.39 -9.96 -11.88
C PHE A 334 -21.26 -8.75 -10.96
N GLY A 335 -21.00 -7.54 -11.47
CA GLY A 335 -20.84 -6.33 -10.66
C GLY A 335 -22.08 -5.99 -9.83
N ARG A 336 -23.29 -6.29 -10.32
CA ARG A 336 -24.54 -6.08 -9.60
C ARG A 336 -24.67 -7.07 -8.42
N GLU A 337 -24.41 -8.35 -8.67
CA GLU A 337 -24.46 -9.42 -7.66
C GLU A 337 -23.41 -9.18 -6.56
N LEU A 338 -22.22 -8.80 -6.94
CA LEU A 338 -21.17 -8.43 -5.99
C LEU A 338 -21.57 -7.22 -5.13
N SER A 339 -22.29 -6.25 -5.71
CA SER A 339 -22.77 -5.08 -4.98
C SER A 339 -23.81 -5.43 -3.91
N LEU A 340 -24.53 -6.56 -4.05
CA LEU A 340 -25.47 -7.06 -3.03
C LEU A 340 -24.80 -7.46 -1.71
N ILE A 341 -23.48 -7.65 -1.70
CA ILE A 341 -22.72 -7.89 -0.45
C ILE A 341 -22.77 -6.66 0.47
N PHE A 342 -22.87 -5.47 -0.11
CA PHE A 342 -22.77 -4.18 0.59
C PHE A 342 -24.06 -3.34 0.55
N VAL A 343 -25.01 -3.66 -0.35
CA VAL A 343 -26.23 -2.89 -0.60
C VAL A 343 -27.43 -3.80 -0.56
N ASN A 344 -28.50 -3.35 0.09
CA ASN A 344 -29.75 -4.11 0.16
C ASN A 344 -30.44 -4.21 -1.21
N LYS A 345 -31.14 -5.31 -1.43
CA LYS A 345 -31.89 -5.57 -2.67
C LYS A 345 -32.97 -4.52 -2.95
N SER A 346 -33.50 -3.92 -1.88
CA SER A 346 -34.50 -2.83 -1.94
C SER A 346 -33.96 -1.55 -2.55
N ASP A 347 -32.65 -1.30 -2.46
CA ASP A 347 -32.02 -0.05 -2.88
C ASP A 347 -31.55 -0.12 -4.36
N ALA A 348 -32.51 -0.39 -5.27
CA ALA A 348 -32.25 -0.63 -6.68
C ALA A 348 -31.43 0.48 -7.38
N ALA A 349 -31.64 1.74 -7.00
CA ALA A 349 -30.90 2.88 -7.56
C ALA A 349 -29.42 2.87 -7.16
N VAL A 350 -29.12 2.53 -5.89
CA VAL A 350 -27.75 2.41 -5.37
C VAL A 350 -27.04 1.23 -6.03
N LEU A 351 -27.74 0.07 -6.15
CA LEU A 351 -27.21 -1.10 -6.85
C LEU A 351 -26.88 -0.79 -8.31
N THR A 352 -27.74 -0.06 -9.00
CA THR A 352 -27.52 0.34 -10.40
C THR A 352 -26.31 1.27 -10.51
N ALA A 353 -26.15 2.24 -9.60
CA ALA A 353 -25.01 3.12 -9.58
C ALA A 353 -23.69 2.34 -9.34
N SER A 354 -23.67 1.41 -8.37
CA SER A 354 -22.51 0.56 -8.08
C SER A 354 -22.16 -0.33 -9.27
N ALA A 355 -23.14 -1.03 -9.83
CA ALA A 355 -22.96 -1.90 -10.99
C ALA A 355 -22.45 -1.12 -12.21
N LYS A 356 -22.95 0.10 -12.44
CA LYS A 356 -22.52 0.97 -13.53
C LYS A 356 -21.05 1.33 -13.41
N TYR A 357 -20.58 1.69 -12.21
CA TYR A 357 -19.18 1.98 -11.96
C TYR A 357 -18.29 0.75 -12.23
N LEU A 358 -18.68 -0.41 -11.68
CA LEU A 358 -17.91 -1.66 -11.84
C LEU A 358 -17.88 -2.12 -13.30
N PHE A 359 -18.98 -1.96 -14.03
CA PHE A 359 -19.08 -2.28 -15.45
C PHE A 359 -18.03 -1.52 -16.27
N TYR A 360 -17.98 -0.19 -16.15
CA TYR A 360 -17.00 0.61 -16.87
C TYR A 360 -15.57 0.37 -16.38
N ALA A 361 -15.35 0.14 -15.07
CA ALA A 361 -14.05 -0.19 -14.53
C ALA A 361 -13.51 -1.50 -15.12
N GLY A 362 -14.37 -2.51 -15.28
CA GLY A 362 -14.01 -3.83 -15.77
C GLY A 362 -13.28 -3.81 -17.12
N PHE A 363 -13.68 -2.95 -18.05
CA PHE A 363 -13.01 -2.83 -19.36
C PHE A 363 -11.55 -2.40 -19.29
N PHE A 364 -11.15 -1.72 -18.22
CA PHE A 364 -9.80 -1.15 -18.07
C PHE A 364 -8.97 -1.83 -16.97
N TYR A 365 -9.51 -2.85 -16.29
CA TYR A 365 -8.84 -3.52 -15.18
C TYR A 365 -7.49 -4.15 -15.55
N TRP A 366 -7.32 -4.58 -16.81
CA TRP A 366 -6.06 -5.11 -17.30
C TRP A 366 -4.92 -4.07 -17.29
N THR A 367 -5.23 -2.77 -17.38
CA THR A 367 -4.22 -1.70 -17.33
C THR A 367 -3.55 -1.63 -15.96
N LEU A 368 -4.24 -2.00 -14.87
CA LEU A 368 -3.69 -2.06 -13.53
C LEU A 368 -2.54 -3.07 -13.41
N GLY A 369 -2.60 -4.18 -14.14
CA GLY A 369 -1.52 -5.16 -14.21
C GLY A 369 -0.22 -4.55 -14.76
N ILE A 370 -0.32 -3.74 -15.80
CA ILE A 370 0.81 -3.00 -16.39
C ILE A 370 1.28 -1.93 -15.41
N LEU A 371 0.35 -1.08 -14.96
CA LEU A 371 0.65 0.07 -14.11
C LEU A 371 1.39 -0.33 -12.84
N ASN A 372 0.80 -1.23 -12.04
CA ASN A 372 1.38 -1.62 -10.75
C ASN A 372 2.71 -2.35 -10.93
N THR A 373 2.81 -3.27 -11.90
CA THR A 373 4.05 -4.01 -12.14
C THR A 373 5.17 -3.08 -12.61
N CYS A 374 4.93 -2.22 -13.61
CA CYS A 374 5.95 -1.30 -14.11
C CYS A 374 6.38 -0.29 -13.04
N ARG A 375 5.44 0.24 -12.26
CA ARG A 375 5.70 1.15 -11.14
C ARG A 375 6.57 0.52 -10.07
N MET A 376 6.15 -0.62 -9.54
CA MET A 376 6.86 -1.31 -8.48
C MET A 376 8.22 -1.84 -8.93
N CYS A 377 8.35 -2.30 -10.18
CA CYS A 377 9.65 -2.71 -10.73
C CYS A 377 10.58 -1.51 -10.94
N THR A 378 10.08 -0.36 -11.39
CA THR A 378 10.87 0.88 -11.48
C THR A 378 11.42 1.29 -10.12
N GLN A 379 10.60 1.21 -9.07
CA GLN A 379 11.02 1.43 -7.68
C GLN A 379 12.04 0.37 -7.24
N GLY A 380 11.77 -0.90 -7.51
CA GLY A 380 12.67 -2.02 -7.19
C GLY A 380 14.03 -1.93 -7.88
N LEU A 381 14.11 -1.29 -9.05
CA LEU A 381 15.37 -0.98 -9.73
C LEU A 381 16.11 0.23 -9.13
N GLY A 382 15.52 0.91 -8.14
CA GLY A 382 16.14 2.04 -7.46
C GLY A 382 15.78 3.41 -8.03
N TYR A 383 14.76 3.51 -8.87
CA TYR A 383 14.32 4.77 -9.50
C TYR A 383 12.99 5.28 -8.91
N SER A 384 12.87 5.28 -7.58
CA SER A 384 11.64 5.72 -6.87
C SER A 384 11.26 7.16 -7.19
N GLY A 385 12.25 8.04 -7.39
CA GLY A 385 12.03 9.43 -7.78
C GLY A 385 11.38 9.60 -9.16
N LEU A 386 11.59 8.66 -10.10
CA LEU A 386 10.87 8.66 -11.37
C LEU A 386 9.48 8.02 -11.24
N ALA A 387 9.37 7.00 -10.43
CA ALA A 387 8.09 6.30 -10.23
C ALA A 387 7.02 7.17 -9.56
N ILE A 388 7.40 8.13 -8.70
CA ILE A 388 6.45 9.04 -8.03
C ILE A 388 5.59 9.83 -9.04
N PHE A 389 6.16 10.22 -10.18
CA PHE A 389 5.43 10.99 -11.18
C PHE A 389 4.28 10.20 -11.82
N SER A 390 4.27 8.86 -11.74
CA SER A 390 3.09 8.08 -12.14
C SER A 390 1.90 8.36 -11.20
N GLY A 391 2.15 8.56 -9.90
CA GLY A 391 1.12 8.99 -8.94
C GLY A 391 0.65 10.43 -9.19
N VAL A 392 1.59 11.32 -9.54
CA VAL A 392 1.26 12.71 -9.94
C VAL A 392 0.36 12.71 -11.18
N THR A 393 0.69 11.88 -12.19
CA THR A 393 -0.11 11.76 -13.41
C THR A 393 -1.52 11.23 -13.11
N GLU A 394 -1.64 10.22 -12.22
CA GLU A 394 -2.95 9.75 -11.76
C GLU A 394 -3.74 10.85 -11.05
N MET A 395 -3.10 11.58 -10.15
CA MET A 395 -3.74 12.68 -9.41
C MET A 395 -4.24 13.76 -10.37
N ILE A 396 -3.41 14.22 -11.30
CA ILE A 396 -3.78 15.24 -12.29
C ILE A 396 -4.96 14.75 -13.12
N ALA A 397 -4.92 13.51 -13.63
CA ALA A 397 -6.00 12.96 -14.44
C ALA A 397 -7.32 12.86 -13.64
N ARG A 398 -7.27 12.38 -12.37
CA ARG A 398 -8.47 12.35 -11.51
C ARG A 398 -9.04 13.73 -11.24
N ILE A 399 -8.18 14.71 -10.92
CA ILE A 399 -8.60 16.09 -10.70
C ILE A 399 -9.23 16.67 -11.98
N SER A 400 -8.56 16.51 -13.14
CA SER A 400 -9.05 17.04 -14.41
C SER A 400 -10.41 16.47 -14.79
N VAL A 401 -10.57 15.14 -14.70
CA VAL A 401 -11.87 14.50 -15.01
C VAL A 401 -12.94 14.93 -14.01
N SER A 402 -12.61 14.97 -12.72
CA SER A 402 -13.54 15.35 -11.69
C SER A 402 -14.00 16.81 -11.79
N MET A 403 -13.12 17.74 -12.15
CA MET A 403 -13.47 19.16 -12.21
C MET A 403 -14.08 19.58 -13.56
N ILE A 404 -13.66 18.95 -14.65
CA ILE A 404 -14.07 19.38 -16.01
C ILE A 404 -15.28 18.58 -16.49
N PHE A 405 -15.27 17.25 -16.29
CA PHE A 405 -16.26 16.36 -16.90
C PHE A 405 -17.41 16.00 -15.98
N VAL A 406 -17.21 15.93 -14.64
CA VAL A 406 -18.29 15.61 -13.71
C VAL A 406 -19.40 16.66 -13.74
N PRO A 407 -19.15 17.98 -13.81
CA PRO A 407 -20.22 18.97 -13.96
C PRO A 407 -21.06 18.82 -15.24
N LYS A 408 -20.48 18.24 -16.30
CA LYS A 408 -21.15 18.09 -17.60
C LYS A 408 -21.85 16.75 -17.77
N PHE A 409 -21.24 15.65 -17.27
CA PHE A 409 -21.69 14.28 -17.53
C PHE A 409 -22.13 13.55 -16.26
N GLY A 410 -22.07 14.22 -15.09
CA GLY A 410 -22.50 13.66 -13.81
C GLY A 410 -21.76 12.37 -13.45
N TYR A 411 -22.51 11.41 -12.96
CA TYR A 411 -21.97 10.14 -12.45
C TYR A 411 -21.22 9.31 -13.53
N LEU A 412 -21.58 9.48 -14.80
CA LEU A 412 -20.86 8.79 -15.88
C LEU A 412 -19.38 9.21 -15.91
N ALA A 413 -19.07 10.48 -15.70
CA ALA A 413 -17.70 10.95 -15.60
C ALA A 413 -16.96 10.36 -14.39
N ILE A 414 -17.63 10.20 -13.24
CA ILE A 414 -17.07 9.49 -12.07
C ILE A 414 -16.68 8.05 -12.45
N CYS A 415 -17.54 7.36 -13.23
CA CYS A 415 -17.27 6.00 -13.68
C CYS A 415 -15.99 5.89 -14.54
N PHE A 416 -15.55 6.96 -15.20
CA PHE A 416 -14.35 6.98 -16.02
C PHE A 416 -13.13 7.64 -15.37
N THR A 417 -13.28 8.23 -14.20
CA THR A 417 -12.19 8.99 -13.54
C THR A 417 -10.98 8.12 -13.23
N ASP A 418 -11.18 6.93 -12.66
CA ASP A 418 -10.09 6.00 -12.35
C ASP A 418 -9.43 5.45 -13.62
N GLN A 419 -10.22 5.11 -14.64
CA GLN A 419 -9.70 4.58 -15.89
C GLN A 419 -8.82 5.59 -16.64
N ALA A 420 -9.25 6.84 -16.69
CA ALA A 420 -8.45 7.92 -17.25
C ALA A 420 -7.11 8.08 -16.49
N ALA A 421 -7.15 7.97 -15.17
CA ALA A 421 -5.95 8.03 -14.32
C ALA A 421 -5.01 6.83 -14.59
N TRP A 422 -5.54 5.61 -14.68
CA TRP A 422 -4.74 4.42 -14.96
C TRP A 422 -4.09 4.46 -16.35
N ILE A 423 -4.83 4.91 -17.38
CA ILE A 423 -4.29 5.07 -18.72
C ILE A 423 -3.19 6.13 -18.75
N ALA A 424 -3.44 7.32 -18.16
CA ALA A 424 -2.47 8.40 -18.10
C ALA A 424 -1.18 7.95 -17.38
N ALA A 425 -1.32 7.23 -16.25
CA ALA A 425 -0.18 6.69 -15.53
C ALA A 425 0.55 5.59 -16.32
N CYS A 426 -0.15 4.73 -17.07
CA CYS A 426 0.48 3.73 -17.93
C CYS A 426 1.30 4.40 -19.05
N LEU A 427 0.75 5.43 -19.69
CA LEU A 427 1.46 6.18 -20.73
C LEU A 427 2.76 6.80 -20.23
N TYR A 428 2.82 7.17 -18.95
CA TYR A 428 4.03 7.66 -18.31
C TYR A 428 4.97 6.52 -17.86
N ILE A 429 4.46 5.57 -17.08
CA ILE A 429 5.32 4.61 -16.34
C ILE A 429 5.93 3.54 -17.25
N VAL A 430 5.27 3.15 -18.35
CA VAL A 430 5.80 2.11 -19.27
C VAL A 430 7.09 2.58 -19.95
N PRO A 431 7.15 3.76 -20.60
CA PRO A 431 8.40 4.28 -21.14
C PRO A 431 9.49 4.47 -20.09
N VAL A 432 9.11 4.96 -18.88
CA VAL A 432 10.03 5.15 -17.76
C VAL A 432 10.60 3.80 -17.29
N CYS A 433 9.77 2.78 -17.14
CA CYS A 433 10.21 1.44 -16.77
C CYS A 433 11.21 0.86 -17.79
N ILE A 434 10.92 0.99 -19.09
CA ILE A 434 11.83 0.57 -20.17
C ILE A 434 13.16 1.34 -20.09
N TYR A 435 13.11 2.65 -19.91
CA TYR A 435 14.29 3.48 -19.73
C TYR A 435 15.14 3.02 -18.52
N CYS A 436 14.52 2.79 -17.36
CA CYS A 436 15.20 2.36 -16.15
C CYS A 436 15.84 0.98 -16.31
N VAL A 437 15.16 0.04 -16.97
CA VAL A 437 15.70 -1.30 -17.26
C VAL A 437 16.92 -1.19 -18.19
N ASN A 438 16.86 -0.35 -19.23
CA ASN A 438 17.98 -0.15 -20.15
C ASN A 438 19.15 0.57 -19.47
N ARG A 439 18.88 1.54 -18.60
CA ARG A 439 19.90 2.22 -17.81
C ARG A 439 20.57 1.27 -16.83
N ALA A 440 19.80 0.44 -16.10
CA ALA A 440 20.34 -0.63 -15.24
C ALA A 440 21.24 -1.60 -16.05
N GLY A 441 20.84 -1.95 -17.27
CA GLY A 441 21.63 -2.79 -18.15
C GLY A 441 22.98 -2.18 -18.54
N ARG A 442 23.02 -0.88 -18.81
CA ARG A 442 24.28 -0.14 -19.12
C ARG A 442 25.22 -0.13 -17.92
N HIS A 443 24.70 0.08 -16.72
CA HIS A 443 25.51 0.01 -15.50
C HIS A 443 26.05 -1.39 -15.21
N ILE A 444 25.24 -2.44 -15.42
CA ILE A 444 25.71 -3.83 -15.27
C ILE A 444 26.80 -4.17 -16.28
N ALA A 445 26.73 -3.63 -17.51
CA ALA A 445 27.69 -3.92 -18.57
C ALA A 445 28.98 -3.08 -18.47
N GLY A 446 28.91 -1.85 -17.95
CA GLY A 446 30.03 -0.90 -17.91
C GLY A 446 30.80 -0.88 -16.59
N ASP A 447 30.21 -1.42 -15.55
CA ASP A 447 30.79 -1.37 -14.22
C ASP A 447 30.51 -2.70 -13.50
N HIS A 448 31.55 -3.39 -13.02
CA HIS A 448 31.35 -4.47 -12.06
C HIS A 448 30.84 -3.93 -10.73
N GLY A 449 30.35 -2.72 -10.68
CA GLY A 449 29.76 -1.98 -9.58
C GLY A 449 28.26 -1.74 -9.77
N LEU A 450 27.49 -1.90 -8.70
CA LEU A 450 26.05 -1.68 -8.62
C LEU A 450 25.66 -0.24 -8.98
N PRO A 451 24.59 0.02 -9.78
CA PRO A 451 24.14 1.37 -10.06
C PRO A 451 23.55 2.04 -8.82
N VAL A 452 23.94 3.23 -8.63
CA VAL A 452 23.60 4.24 -7.63
C VAL A 452 24.68 4.48 -6.59
N GLU A 453 25.68 5.18 -7.05
CA GLU A 453 26.12 6.40 -6.39
C GLU A 453 25.99 7.47 -7.47
N ASN A 454 24.97 8.31 -7.38
CA ASN A 454 24.87 9.50 -8.21
C ASN A 454 26.10 10.37 -7.94
N LYS A 455 26.95 10.56 -8.96
CA LYS A 455 27.71 11.79 -9.08
C LYS A 455 26.77 12.95 -9.33
#